data_3fd7ad3fc1217bf83cb55650b3605824
#
_entry.id   3fd7ad3fc1217bf83cb55650b3605824
#
_cell.length_a   1.000
_cell.length_b   1.000
_cell.length_c   1.000
_cell.angle_alpha   90.00
_cell.angle_beta   90.00
_cell.angle_gamma   90.00
#
_symmetry.space_group_name_H-M   'P 1'
#
loop_
_entity.id
_entity.type
_entity.pdbx_description
1 polymer ?
#
loop_
_entity_poly.entity_id
_entity_poly.type
_entity_poly.pdbx_seq_one_letter_code
_entity_poly.pdbx_strand_id
1 'polypeptide(L)'
;MKQVLVHHWKRMLICLACSFPWFLMLPYMIHSWRNTPLDQQNWIFVLVFLFLVFLRLFLRKLVITDDGADIITWMAFAVSFGLLGFAWRFSVHFLGIVGAICLFWSGIRLALGRTNAKQLSFACIILFLATPSTNYLLGSLCGIESGVALLAKYIMTVLCFGLACIRIPFHLELTAFVFGLVAAFILYFEQTHITQSFPALKPNFENISVQHKYYGRPLDASEAMKRFFRHSFVKSYQFADKEKNYDVLEVHCGKNIHEIHPASHCLRCSGADILLEHQKTLKLGLRNFAVQELIVERSGERYVMYVWYTTDKLSVASFLSFRKFWSKTVQWYTWQVQTTLGDDDPEKDKEQLRQFIEAFLPTAGK
;
A
#
# COMPACT_ATOMS: atom_id res chain seq x y z
N MET A 1 -24.03 -27.21 23.70
CA MET A 1 -23.13 -27.00 22.54
C MET A 1 -23.41 -27.96 21.39
N LYS A 2 -23.46 -29.31 21.55
CA LYS A 2 -23.73 -30.28 20.48
C LYS A 2 -25.07 -30.03 19.75
N GLN A 3 -26.18 -29.76 20.44
CA GLN A 3 -27.49 -29.53 19.81
C GLN A 3 -27.59 -28.25 18.98
N VAL A 4 -26.88 -27.18 19.37
CA VAL A 4 -26.82 -25.93 18.62
C VAL A 4 -26.01 -26.12 17.34
N LEU A 5 -24.91 -26.87 17.38
CA LEU A 5 -24.10 -27.18 16.21
C LEU A 5 -24.87 -28.00 15.16
N VAL A 6 -25.64 -29.01 15.59
CA VAL A 6 -26.39 -29.87 14.66
C VAL A 6 -27.54 -29.11 13.96
N HIS A 7 -28.18 -28.15 14.65
CA HIS A 7 -29.32 -27.41 14.08
C HIS A 7 -28.91 -26.23 13.17
N HIS A 8 -27.68 -25.69 13.34
CA HIS A 8 -27.24 -24.48 12.64
C HIS A 8 -25.98 -24.68 11.78
N TRP A 9 -25.63 -25.93 11.45
CA TRP A 9 -24.43 -26.24 10.66
C TRP A 9 -24.36 -25.47 9.32
N LYS A 10 -25.50 -25.32 8.61
CA LYS A 10 -25.58 -24.59 7.34
C LYS A 10 -25.17 -23.11 7.53
N ARG A 11 -25.59 -22.49 8.63
CA ARG A 11 -25.27 -21.10 8.97
C ARG A 11 -23.77 -20.95 9.31
N MET A 12 -23.24 -21.94 10.04
CA MET A 12 -21.80 -21.99 10.33
C MET A 12 -20.97 -22.13 9.04
N LEU A 13 -21.43 -22.95 8.06
CA LEU A 13 -20.79 -23.07 6.76
C LEU A 13 -20.79 -21.75 5.98
N ILE A 14 -21.86 -20.96 6.04
CA ILE A 14 -21.89 -19.63 5.40
C ILE A 14 -20.83 -18.73 6.02
N CYS A 15 -20.72 -18.66 7.36
CA CYS A 15 -19.69 -17.87 8.02
C CYS A 15 -18.28 -18.34 7.62
N LEU A 16 -18.05 -19.66 7.57
CA LEU A 16 -16.76 -20.24 7.20
C LEU A 16 -16.42 -19.93 5.74
N ALA A 17 -17.36 -20.11 4.82
CA ALA A 17 -17.18 -19.79 3.41
C ALA A 17 -16.86 -18.30 3.20
N CYS A 18 -17.58 -17.41 3.89
CA CYS A 18 -17.35 -15.97 3.83
C CYS A 18 -16.03 -15.54 4.48
N SER A 19 -15.46 -16.32 5.40
CA SER A 19 -14.14 -16.05 5.98
C SER A 19 -12.99 -16.54 5.09
N PHE A 20 -13.23 -17.43 4.16
CA PHE A 20 -12.19 -18.07 3.34
C PHE A 20 -11.29 -17.09 2.58
N PRO A 21 -11.80 -16.03 1.91
CA PRO A 21 -10.95 -15.06 1.24
C PRO A 21 -9.94 -14.36 2.16
N TRP A 22 -10.29 -14.14 3.42
CA TRP A 22 -9.37 -13.58 4.41
C TRP A 22 -8.19 -14.52 4.70
N PHE A 23 -8.46 -15.84 4.80
CA PHE A 23 -7.38 -16.83 4.96
C PHE A 23 -6.45 -16.89 3.76
N LEU A 24 -6.96 -16.66 2.55
CA LEU A 24 -6.13 -16.57 1.34
C LEU A 24 -5.17 -15.35 1.38
N MET A 25 -5.52 -14.29 2.10
CA MET A 25 -4.66 -13.11 2.28
C MET A 25 -3.66 -13.26 3.42
N LEU A 26 -3.83 -14.26 4.29
CA LEU A 26 -3.00 -14.43 5.49
C LEU A 26 -1.49 -14.62 5.17
N PRO A 27 -1.06 -15.39 4.15
CA PRO A 27 0.35 -15.49 3.80
C PRO A 27 0.99 -14.13 3.47
N TYR A 28 0.28 -13.26 2.76
CA TYR A 28 0.72 -11.90 2.48
C TYR A 28 0.83 -11.07 3.77
N MET A 29 -0.18 -11.14 4.65
CA MET A 29 -0.18 -10.43 5.94
C MET A 29 1.02 -10.87 6.80
N ILE A 30 1.23 -12.17 6.95
CA ILE A 30 2.37 -12.73 7.72
C ILE A 30 3.69 -12.27 7.12
N HIS A 31 3.82 -12.28 5.78
CA HIS A 31 5.04 -11.81 5.13
C HIS A 31 5.30 -10.32 5.45
N SER A 32 4.28 -9.47 5.37
CA SER A 32 4.40 -8.05 5.70
C SER A 32 4.75 -7.84 7.18
N TRP A 33 4.07 -8.54 8.10
CA TRP A 33 4.34 -8.43 9.54
C TRP A 33 5.77 -8.84 9.92
N ARG A 34 6.38 -9.76 9.17
CA ARG A 34 7.76 -10.20 9.41
C ARG A 34 8.81 -9.26 8.84
N ASN A 35 8.50 -8.60 7.73
CA ASN A 35 9.50 -7.89 6.93
C ASN A 35 9.35 -6.36 6.95
N THR A 36 8.20 -5.83 7.41
CA THR A 36 7.94 -4.39 7.46
C THR A 36 7.92 -3.93 8.91
N PRO A 37 8.89 -3.14 9.39
CA PRO A 37 8.98 -2.72 10.80
C PRO A 37 7.70 -2.08 11.34
N LEU A 38 7.01 -1.27 10.54
CA LEU A 38 5.74 -0.62 10.90
C LEU A 38 4.57 -1.59 11.07
N ASP A 39 4.64 -2.78 10.49
CA ASP A 39 3.58 -3.77 10.53
C ASP A 39 3.86 -4.91 11.51
N GLN A 40 5.06 -4.99 12.11
CA GLN A 40 5.49 -6.11 12.96
C GLN A 40 4.53 -6.43 14.12
N GLN A 41 3.84 -5.42 14.65
CA GLN A 41 2.92 -5.60 15.77
C GLN A 41 1.47 -5.86 15.35
N ASN A 42 1.16 -5.86 14.05
CA ASN A 42 -0.22 -5.97 13.57
C ASN A 42 -0.89 -7.32 13.90
N TRP A 43 -0.13 -8.38 14.12
CA TRP A 43 -0.65 -9.69 14.55
C TRP A 43 -1.39 -9.62 15.92
N ILE A 44 -1.04 -8.64 16.79
CA ILE A 44 -1.71 -8.43 18.08
C ILE A 44 -3.19 -8.12 17.87
N PHE A 45 -3.52 -7.32 16.85
CA PHE A 45 -4.91 -6.97 16.53
C PHE A 45 -5.72 -8.20 16.11
N VAL A 46 -5.09 -9.17 15.43
CA VAL A 46 -5.75 -10.46 15.11
C VAL A 46 -6.05 -11.25 16.38
N LEU A 47 -5.13 -11.28 17.35
CA LEU A 47 -5.40 -11.94 18.63
C LEU A 47 -6.55 -11.29 19.40
N VAL A 48 -6.60 -9.95 19.43
CA VAL A 48 -7.70 -9.20 20.05
C VAL A 48 -9.02 -9.50 19.34
N PHE A 49 -9.03 -9.54 18.01
CA PHE A 49 -10.19 -9.95 17.21
C PHE A 49 -10.66 -11.36 17.58
N LEU A 50 -9.75 -12.34 17.56
CA LEU A 50 -10.08 -13.73 17.91
C LEU A 50 -10.64 -13.85 19.35
N PHE A 51 -10.05 -13.10 20.27
CA PHE A 51 -10.54 -13.06 21.66
C PHE A 51 -11.95 -12.49 21.75
N LEU A 52 -12.25 -11.40 21.05
CA LEU A 52 -13.61 -10.83 21.00
C LEU A 52 -14.63 -11.81 20.38
N VAL A 53 -14.25 -12.47 19.29
CA VAL A 53 -15.10 -13.50 18.66
C VAL A 53 -15.34 -14.66 19.64
N PHE A 54 -14.29 -15.12 20.33
CA PHE A 54 -14.40 -16.15 21.36
C PHE A 54 -15.32 -15.74 22.50
N LEU A 55 -15.11 -14.55 23.08
CA LEU A 55 -15.98 -14.01 24.14
C LEU A 55 -17.44 -13.99 23.68
N ARG A 56 -17.67 -13.62 22.45
CA ARG A 56 -19.03 -13.53 21.91
C ARG A 56 -19.67 -14.89 21.68
N LEU A 57 -18.93 -15.83 21.10
CA LEU A 57 -19.46 -17.15 20.75
C LEU A 57 -19.63 -18.07 21.97
N PHE A 58 -18.73 -17.98 22.95
CA PHE A 58 -18.65 -18.95 24.04
C PHE A 58 -19.18 -18.43 25.39
N LEU A 59 -19.00 -17.13 25.68
CA LEU A 59 -19.41 -16.58 26.99
C LEU A 59 -20.76 -15.86 26.96
N ARG A 60 -21.22 -15.40 25.82
CA ARG A 60 -22.55 -14.80 25.66
C ARG A 60 -23.45 -15.74 24.86
N LYS A 61 -24.67 -15.99 25.31
CA LYS A 61 -25.64 -16.80 24.56
C LYS A 61 -25.84 -16.19 23.16
N LEU A 62 -25.43 -16.92 22.14
CA LEU A 62 -25.64 -16.55 20.76
C LEU A 62 -27.13 -16.64 20.46
N VAL A 63 -27.77 -15.51 20.21
CA VAL A 63 -29.18 -15.47 19.76
C VAL A 63 -29.16 -15.38 18.25
N ILE A 64 -29.45 -16.48 17.59
CA ILE A 64 -29.54 -16.54 16.13
C ILE A 64 -30.90 -16.03 15.71
N THR A 65 -30.93 -15.01 14.83
CA THR A 65 -32.17 -14.43 14.30
C THR A 65 -32.18 -14.56 12.76
N ASP A 66 -33.39 -14.56 12.17
CA ASP A 66 -33.55 -14.67 10.70
C ASP A 66 -33.63 -13.29 10.01
N ASP A 67 -33.35 -12.22 10.71
CA ASP A 67 -33.44 -10.83 10.26
C ASP A 67 -32.22 -10.33 9.46
N GLY A 68 -31.32 -11.23 9.10
CA GLY A 68 -30.04 -10.87 8.42
C GLY A 68 -30.12 -10.76 6.91
N ALA A 69 -31.15 -11.29 6.27
CA ALA A 69 -31.30 -11.30 4.79
C ALA A 69 -32.01 -10.04 4.27
N ASP A 70 -31.44 -8.87 4.53
CA ASP A 70 -31.98 -7.57 4.09
C ASP A 70 -31.16 -6.94 2.96
N ILE A 71 -31.65 -5.81 2.42
CA ILE A 71 -31.00 -5.08 1.33
C ILE A 71 -29.56 -4.68 1.68
N ILE A 72 -29.30 -4.33 2.93
CA ILE A 72 -27.96 -3.92 3.40
C ILE A 72 -26.98 -5.09 3.31
N THR A 73 -27.41 -6.29 3.66
CA THR A 73 -26.59 -7.51 3.55
C THR A 73 -26.22 -7.80 2.11
N TRP A 74 -27.19 -7.71 1.20
CA TRP A 74 -26.93 -7.94 -0.23
C TRP A 74 -26.05 -6.86 -0.86
N MET A 75 -26.24 -5.60 -0.48
CA MET A 75 -25.34 -4.50 -0.88
C MET A 75 -23.92 -4.74 -0.37
N ALA A 76 -23.76 -5.17 0.87
CA ALA A 76 -22.46 -5.47 1.45
C ALA A 76 -21.78 -6.66 0.74
N PHE A 77 -22.53 -7.69 0.34
CA PHE A 77 -22.02 -8.76 -0.52
C PHE A 77 -21.55 -8.22 -1.88
N ALA A 78 -22.35 -7.40 -2.54
CA ALA A 78 -22.00 -6.82 -3.84
C ALA A 78 -20.71 -5.97 -3.75
N VAL A 79 -20.62 -5.12 -2.74
CA VAL A 79 -19.39 -4.32 -2.47
C VAL A 79 -18.20 -5.23 -2.20
N SER A 80 -18.38 -6.28 -1.40
CA SER A 80 -17.30 -7.24 -1.08
C SER A 80 -16.76 -7.92 -2.31
N PHE A 81 -17.62 -8.45 -3.17
CA PHE A 81 -17.22 -9.09 -4.43
C PHE A 81 -16.61 -8.10 -5.41
N GLY A 82 -17.12 -6.86 -5.47
CA GLY A 82 -16.52 -5.78 -6.25
C GLY A 82 -15.09 -5.48 -5.81
N LEU A 83 -14.86 -5.33 -4.50
CA LEU A 83 -13.53 -5.10 -3.93
C LEU A 83 -12.57 -6.27 -4.16
N LEU A 84 -13.03 -7.52 -3.98
CA LEU A 84 -12.24 -8.71 -4.23
C LEU A 84 -11.88 -8.86 -5.71
N GLY A 85 -12.83 -8.64 -6.62
CA GLY A 85 -12.60 -8.67 -8.06
C GLY A 85 -11.61 -7.59 -8.51
N PHE A 86 -11.76 -6.38 -8.01
CA PHE A 86 -10.83 -5.27 -8.26
C PHE A 86 -9.44 -5.60 -7.70
N ALA A 87 -9.36 -6.07 -6.47
CA ALA A 87 -8.12 -6.46 -5.82
C ALA A 87 -7.38 -7.55 -6.62
N TRP A 88 -8.10 -8.54 -7.10
CA TRP A 88 -7.55 -9.60 -7.95
C TRP A 88 -7.07 -9.07 -9.29
N ARG A 89 -7.88 -8.23 -9.96
CA ARG A 89 -7.56 -7.66 -11.28
C ARG A 89 -6.33 -6.74 -11.25
N PHE A 90 -6.17 -5.95 -10.18
CA PHE A 90 -5.11 -4.94 -10.04
C PHE A 90 -4.02 -5.33 -9.03
N SER A 91 -4.08 -6.54 -8.49
CA SER A 91 -3.13 -7.04 -7.47
C SER A 91 -2.99 -6.12 -6.25
N VAL A 92 -4.10 -5.55 -5.79
CA VAL A 92 -4.12 -4.62 -4.65
C VAL A 92 -4.55 -5.37 -3.39
N HIS A 93 -3.60 -5.94 -2.66
CA HIS A 93 -3.89 -6.79 -1.49
C HIS A 93 -4.69 -6.09 -0.41
N PHE A 94 -4.43 -4.79 -0.17
CA PHE A 94 -5.19 -4.00 0.80
C PHE A 94 -6.70 -4.06 0.53
N LEU A 95 -7.13 -3.80 -0.70
CA LEU A 95 -8.55 -3.89 -1.08
C LEU A 95 -9.08 -5.32 -1.01
N GLY A 96 -8.22 -6.31 -1.28
CA GLY A 96 -8.56 -7.73 -1.10
C GLY A 96 -8.88 -8.07 0.35
N ILE A 97 -8.08 -7.58 1.31
CA ILE A 97 -8.31 -7.79 2.73
C ILE A 97 -9.59 -7.06 3.18
N VAL A 98 -9.78 -5.81 2.77
CA VAL A 98 -11.01 -5.05 3.07
C VAL A 98 -12.24 -5.77 2.54
N GLY A 99 -12.21 -6.21 1.27
CA GLY A 99 -13.29 -6.99 0.67
C GLY A 99 -13.58 -8.30 1.42
N ALA A 100 -12.53 -8.99 1.87
CA ALA A 100 -12.66 -10.23 2.66
C ALA A 100 -13.27 -9.98 4.04
N ILE A 101 -12.91 -8.88 4.71
CA ILE A 101 -13.52 -8.48 6.01
C ILE A 101 -14.99 -8.11 5.81
N CYS A 102 -15.33 -7.37 4.76
CA CYS A 102 -16.71 -7.03 4.42
C CYS A 102 -17.55 -8.28 4.10
N LEU A 103 -16.97 -9.24 3.36
CA LEU A 103 -17.62 -10.50 3.05
C LEU A 103 -17.86 -11.34 4.31
N PHE A 104 -16.89 -11.41 5.20
CA PHE A 104 -17.03 -12.07 6.49
C PHE A 104 -18.14 -11.45 7.33
N TRP A 105 -18.19 -10.11 7.43
CA TRP A 105 -19.25 -9.41 8.14
C TRP A 105 -20.63 -9.67 7.52
N SER A 106 -20.73 -9.66 6.20
CA SER A 106 -21.98 -9.96 5.47
C SER A 106 -22.44 -11.39 5.74
N GLY A 107 -21.50 -12.34 5.76
CA GLY A 107 -21.75 -13.74 6.10
C GLY A 107 -22.28 -13.93 7.52
N ILE A 108 -21.67 -13.22 8.50
CA ILE A 108 -22.17 -13.19 9.89
C ILE A 108 -23.59 -12.65 9.94
N ARG A 109 -23.87 -11.55 9.23
CA ARG A 109 -25.18 -10.91 9.21
C ARG A 109 -26.23 -11.84 8.63
N LEU A 110 -25.92 -12.49 7.51
CA LEU A 110 -26.81 -13.47 6.87
C LEU A 110 -27.05 -14.71 7.73
N ALA A 111 -25.99 -15.24 8.34
CA ALA A 111 -26.05 -16.52 9.05
C ALA A 111 -26.53 -16.41 10.50
N LEU A 112 -26.12 -15.38 11.22
CA LEU A 112 -26.35 -15.22 12.66
C LEU A 112 -27.32 -14.09 12.99
N GLY A 113 -27.71 -13.30 11.99
CA GLY A 113 -28.65 -12.21 12.11
C GLY A 113 -28.02 -10.85 12.45
N ARG A 114 -28.84 -9.83 12.38
CA ARG A 114 -28.48 -8.41 12.47
C ARG A 114 -27.81 -8.04 13.79
N THR A 115 -28.34 -8.56 14.89
CA THR A 115 -27.83 -8.26 16.24
C THR A 115 -26.40 -8.75 16.45
N ASN A 116 -26.08 -9.96 15.96
CA ASN A 116 -24.73 -10.51 16.07
C ASN A 116 -23.75 -9.78 15.16
N ALA A 117 -24.15 -9.43 13.94
CA ALA A 117 -23.34 -8.65 13.01
C ALA A 117 -22.96 -7.28 13.60
N LYS A 118 -23.92 -6.58 14.22
CA LYS A 118 -23.66 -5.31 14.91
C LYS A 118 -22.55 -5.42 15.94
N GLN A 119 -22.62 -6.41 16.78
CA GLN A 119 -21.68 -6.59 17.89
C GLN A 119 -20.28 -7.01 17.39
N LEU A 120 -20.22 -7.71 16.25
CA LEU A 120 -18.99 -8.11 15.62
C LEU A 120 -18.42 -7.06 14.65
N SER A 121 -19.15 -5.97 14.36
CA SER A 121 -18.65 -4.87 13.53
C SER A 121 -17.38 -4.26 14.10
N PHE A 122 -17.33 -4.01 15.42
CA PHE A 122 -16.13 -3.50 16.07
C PHE A 122 -14.96 -4.48 16.03
N ALA A 123 -15.24 -5.78 16.13
CA ALA A 123 -14.22 -6.79 15.93
C ALA A 123 -13.69 -6.77 14.48
N CYS A 124 -14.55 -6.57 13.48
CA CYS A 124 -14.12 -6.40 12.09
C CYS A 124 -13.25 -5.15 11.89
N ILE A 125 -13.52 -4.04 12.58
CA ILE A 125 -12.66 -2.85 12.57
C ILE A 125 -11.27 -3.19 13.15
N ILE A 126 -11.20 -3.94 14.25
CA ILE A 126 -9.92 -4.39 14.82
C ILE A 126 -9.17 -5.29 13.82
N LEU A 127 -9.88 -6.18 13.13
CA LEU A 127 -9.28 -6.99 12.08
C LEU A 127 -8.76 -6.15 10.91
N PHE A 128 -9.47 -5.07 10.56
CA PHE A 128 -8.99 -4.10 9.58
C PHE A 128 -7.69 -3.41 10.03
N LEU A 129 -7.55 -3.07 11.30
CA LEU A 129 -6.33 -2.48 11.86
C LEU A 129 -5.11 -3.44 11.78
N ALA A 130 -5.36 -4.75 11.72
CA ALA A 130 -4.31 -5.76 11.48
C ALA A 130 -3.77 -5.76 10.03
N THR A 131 -4.48 -5.10 9.10
CA THR A 131 -4.11 -5.08 7.69
C THR A 131 -2.77 -4.38 7.50
N PRO A 132 -1.83 -4.98 6.73
CA PRO A 132 -0.59 -4.31 6.34
C PRO A 132 -0.85 -2.95 5.69
N SER A 133 0.09 -2.04 5.85
CA SER A 133 0.02 -0.66 5.33
C SER A 133 -1.03 0.26 5.98
N THR A 134 -1.81 -0.18 6.97
CA THR A 134 -2.73 0.72 7.69
C THR A 134 -2.00 1.82 8.47
N ASN A 135 -0.78 1.57 8.96
CA ASN A 135 0.06 2.60 9.59
C ASN A 135 0.45 3.69 8.58
N TYR A 136 0.87 3.26 7.37
CA TYR A 136 1.18 4.18 6.28
C TYR A 136 -0.07 4.99 5.87
N LEU A 137 -1.21 4.33 5.75
CA LEU A 137 -2.47 4.96 5.38
C LEU A 137 -2.87 6.02 6.41
N LEU A 138 -2.87 5.68 7.69
CA LEU A 138 -3.17 6.62 8.78
C LEU A 138 -2.17 7.78 8.83
N GLY A 139 -0.87 7.51 8.69
CA GLY A 139 0.15 8.55 8.65
C GLY A 139 -0.04 9.49 7.46
N SER A 140 -0.30 8.95 6.27
CA SER A 140 -0.53 9.71 5.05
C SER A 140 -1.80 10.55 5.10
N LEU A 141 -2.90 10.00 5.64
CA LEU A 141 -4.18 10.68 5.75
C LEU A 141 -4.20 11.80 6.77
N CYS A 142 -3.54 11.57 7.90
CA CYS A 142 -3.60 12.49 9.03
C CYS A 142 -2.36 13.40 9.09
N GLY A 143 -1.37 13.21 8.19
CA GLY A 143 -0.11 13.94 8.23
C GLY A 143 0.69 13.67 9.52
N ILE A 144 0.53 12.49 10.12
CA ILE A 144 1.14 12.13 11.41
C ILE A 144 2.30 11.16 11.24
N GLU A 145 3.27 11.23 12.13
CA GLU A 145 4.40 10.31 12.18
C GLU A 145 3.96 8.85 12.39
N SER A 146 4.75 7.92 11.91
CA SER A 146 4.47 6.49 11.98
C SER A 146 4.26 5.97 13.40
N GLY A 147 5.01 6.52 14.38
CA GLY A 147 4.85 6.19 15.80
C GLY A 147 3.51 6.62 16.37
N VAL A 148 3.07 7.83 16.00
CA VAL A 148 1.75 8.38 16.40
C VAL A 148 0.63 7.60 15.71
N ALA A 149 0.80 7.20 14.44
CA ALA A 149 -0.16 6.35 13.74
C ALA A 149 -0.32 5.00 14.42
N LEU A 150 0.76 4.39 14.90
CA LEU A 150 0.71 3.14 15.66
C LEU A 150 -0.01 3.32 17.00
N LEU A 151 0.28 4.40 17.74
CA LEU A 151 -0.43 4.72 19.00
C LEU A 151 -1.93 4.91 18.74
N ALA A 152 -2.30 5.62 17.67
CA ALA A 152 -3.70 5.81 17.26
C ALA A 152 -4.41 4.47 17.01
N LYS A 153 -3.73 3.49 16.39
CA LYS A 153 -4.27 2.13 16.20
C LYS A 153 -4.54 1.43 17.53
N TYR A 154 -3.64 1.54 18.51
CA TYR A 154 -3.88 0.97 19.83
C TYR A 154 -5.06 1.63 20.53
N ILE A 155 -5.15 2.96 20.50
CA ILE A 155 -6.28 3.70 21.07
C ILE A 155 -7.58 3.27 20.37
N MET A 156 -7.62 3.22 19.05
CA MET A 156 -8.79 2.74 18.30
C MET A 156 -9.17 1.31 18.66
N THR A 157 -8.19 0.44 18.89
CA THR A 157 -8.42 -0.95 19.29
C THR A 157 -9.07 -1.01 20.67
N VAL A 158 -8.57 -0.24 21.64
CA VAL A 158 -9.15 -0.18 23.00
C VAL A 158 -10.58 0.37 22.95
N LEU A 159 -10.82 1.41 22.17
CA LEU A 159 -12.16 1.98 21.97
C LEU A 159 -13.09 0.96 21.33
N CYS A 160 -12.69 0.32 20.23
CA CYS A 160 -13.48 -0.72 19.56
C CYS A 160 -13.76 -1.91 20.49
N PHE A 161 -12.79 -2.32 21.31
CA PHE A 161 -12.97 -3.36 22.31
C PHE A 161 -14.02 -2.96 23.36
N GLY A 162 -13.91 -1.75 23.90
CA GLY A 162 -14.88 -1.19 24.86
C GLY A 162 -16.29 -1.12 24.23
N LEU A 163 -16.41 -0.59 23.03
CA LEU A 163 -17.67 -0.48 22.30
C LEU A 163 -18.27 -1.84 21.93
N ALA A 164 -17.47 -2.83 21.60
CA ALA A 164 -17.94 -4.21 21.38
C ALA A 164 -18.55 -4.84 22.64
N CYS A 165 -18.15 -4.35 23.83
CA CYS A 165 -18.70 -4.80 25.12
C CYS A 165 -19.99 -4.07 25.52
N ILE A 166 -20.29 -2.90 24.94
CA ILE A 166 -21.47 -2.06 25.21
C ILE A 166 -22.53 -2.29 24.14
N ARG A 167 -23.81 -2.16 24.49
CA ARG A 167 -24.92 -2.19 23.51
C ARG A 167 -25.11 -0.79 22.90
N ILE A 168 -24.70 -0.61 21.66
CA ILE A 168 -24.84 0.67 20.92
C ILE A 168 -25.95 0.58 19.85
N PRO A 169 -26.68 1.67 19.55
CA PRO A 169 -27.70 1.74 18.51
C PRO A 169 -27.10 1.59 17.09
N PHE A 170 -27.81 0.86 16.26
CA PHE A 170 -27.37 0.36 14.93
C PHE A 170 -26.91 1.44 13.92
N HIS A 171 -27.50 2.61 13.93
CA HIS A 171 -27.25 3.61 12.88
C HIS A 171 -25.82 4.15 12.91
N LEU A 172 -25.20 4.25 14.08
CA LEU A 172 -23.82 4.74 14.21
C LEU A 172 -22.77 3.74 13.72
N GLU A 173 -23.00 2.44 13.90
CA GLU A 173 -22.06 1.37 13.54
C GLU A 173 -21.89 1.23 12.03
N LEU A 174 -23.01 1.19 11.31
CA LEU A 174 -23.02 1.07 9.85
C LEU A 174 -22.47 2.35 9.21
N THR A 175 -22.87 3.51 9.72
CA THR A 175 -22.41 4.81 9.21
C THR A 175 -20.89 4.93 9.38
N ALA A 176 -20.33 4.58 10.54
CA ALA A 176 -18.89 4.64 10.78
C ALA A 176 -18.12 3.64 9.88
N PHE A 177 -18.66 2.43 9.68
CA PHE A 177 -18.03 1.41 8.83
C PHE A 177 -18.08 1.82 7.34
N VAL A 178 -19.24 2.25 6.84
CA VAL A 178 -19.40 2.72 5.45
C VAL A 178 -18.60 3.99 5.22
N PHE A 179 -18.58 4.93 6.16
CA PHE A 179 -17.79 6.16 6.06
C PHE A 179 -16.29 5.86 6.04
N GLY A 180 -15.81 4.93 6.86
CA GLY A 180 -14.42 4.46 6.84
C GLY A 180 -14.04 3.80 5.51
N LEU A 181 -14.91 2.98 4.93
CA LEU A 181 -14.71 2.35 3.63
C LEU A 181 -14.72 3.37 2.49
N VAL A 182 -15.69 4.29 2.49
CA VAL A 182 -15.80 5.35 1.47
C VAL A 182 -14.62 6.30 1.57
N ALA A 183 -14.21 6.71 2.77
CA ALA A 183 -13.03 7.53 2.97
C ALA A 183 -11.76 6.82 2.49
N ALA A 184 -11.55 5.55 2.85
CA ALA A 184 -10.41 4.76 2.36
C ALA A 184 -10.42 4.63 0.84
N PHE A 185 -11.60 4.48 0.23
CA PHE A 185 -11.77 4.39 -1.22
C PHE A 185 -11.51 5.73 -1.92
N ILE A 186 -12.08 6.84 -1.43
CA ILE A 186 -11.87 8.19 -1.98
C ILE A 186 -10.38 8.55 -1.91
N LEU A 187 -9.75 8.33 -0.78
CA LEU A 187 -8.33 8.66 -0.57
C LEU A 187 -7.40 7.80 -1.43
N TYR A 188 -7.76 6.52 -1.66
CA TYR A 188 -7.05 5.67 -2.60
C TYR A 188 -7.21 6.19 -4.04
N PHE A 189 -8.38 6.73 -4.42
CA PHE A 189 -8.63 7.28 -5.75
C PHE A 189 -8.12 8.71 -5.94
N GLU A 190 -8.11 9.58 -4.93
CA GLU A 190 -7.53 10.93 -5.04
C GLU A 190 -6.03 10.90 -5.36
N GLN A 191 -5.29 9.92 -4.83
CA GLN A 191 -3.90 9.70 -5.22
C GLN A 191 -3.74 9.19 -6.67
N THR A 192 -4.84 8.87 -7.37
CA THR A 192 -4.82 8.14 -8.65
C THR A 192 -5.19 8.97 -9.86
N HIS A 193 -5.34 10.27 -9.72
CA HIS A 193 -5.93 11.12 -10.77
C HIS A 193 -5.13 11.26 -12.07
N ILE A 194 -3.94 10.64 -12.22
CA ILE A 194 -3.23 10.72 -13.49
C ILE A 194 -2.76 9.34 -13.95
N THR A 195 -3.61 8.65 -14.69
CA THR A 195 -3.24 7.44 -15.45
C THR A 195 -2.64 7.80 -16.83
N GLN A 196 -1.85 8.85 -16.93
CA GLN A 196 -1.16 9.16 -18.18
C GLN A 196 0.03 8.22 -18.34
N SER A 197 0.08 7.53 -19.49
CA SER A 197 1.28 6.84 -19.95
C SER A 197 2.05 7.74 -20.89
N PHE A 198 3.37 7.69 -20.77
CA PHE A 198 4.31 8.45 -21.57
C PHE A 198 5.17 7.50 -22.40
N PRO A 199 5.87 7.95 -23.43
CA PRO A 199 6.89 7.15 -24.09
C PRO A 199 7.91 6.62 -23.10
N ALA A 200 8.55 5.49 -23.41
CA ALA A 200 9.53 4.87 -22.51
C ALA A 200 10.66 5.83 -22.15
N LEU A 201 10.90 6.01 -20.86
CA LEU A 201 12.03 6.76 -20.32
C LEU A 201 13.04 5.76 -19.76
N LYS A 202 14.06 5.42 -20.57
CA LYS A 202 15.13 4.47 -20.20
C LYS A 202 16.49 5.15 -20.41
N PRO A 203 17.01 5.83 -19.38
CA PRO A 203 18.37 6.33 -19.42
C PRO A 203 19.38 5.19 -19.44
N ASN A 204 20.52 5.39 -20.07
CA ASN A 204 21.60 4.41 -20.09
C ASN A 204 22.68 4.78 -19.05
N PHE A 205 22.43 4.49 -17.79
CA PHE A 205 23.39 4.73 -16.69
C PHE A 205 24.56 3.75 -16.66
N GLU A 206 24.58 2.71 -17.48
CA GLU A 206 25.77 1.87 -17.67
C GLU A 206 26.91 2.61 -18.34
N ASN A 207 26.61 3.68 -19.07
CA ASN A 207 27.61 4.59 -19.60
C ASN A 207 28.10 5.51 -18.49
N ILE A 208 29.11 5.07 -17.74
CA ILE A 208 29.65 5.72 -16.54
C ILE A 208 30.40 7.03 -16.81
N SER A 209 30.59 7.43 -18.06
CA SER A 209 31.20 8.71 -18.44
C SER A 209 30.45 9.31 -19.63
N VAL A 210 29.68 10.35 -19.37
CA VAL A 210 28.87 11.02 -20.39
C VAL A 210 29.36 12.43 -20.56
N GLN A 211 29.73 12.77 -21.84
CA GLN A 211 30.13 14.12 -22.25
C GLN A 211 31.30 14.72 -21.42
N HIS A 212 32.11 13.88 -20.77
CA HIS A 212 33.14 14.29 -19.82
C HIS A 212 32.65 15.21 -18.69
N LYS A 213 31.34 15.25 -18.46
CA LYS A 213 30.70 16.06 -17.44
C LYS A 213 30.36 15.25 -16.19
N TYR A 214 29.85 14.03 -16.38
CA TYR A 214 29.45 13.14 -15.28
C TYR A 214 30.35 11.91 -15.27
N TYR A 215 30.89 11.61 -14.10
CA TYR A 215 31.72 10.43 -13.85
C TYR A 215 31.04 9.54 -12.84
N GLY A 216 30.81 8.30 -13.22
CA GLY A 216 30.07 7.35 -12.39
C GLY A 216 30.89 6.14 -12.01
N ARG A 217 30.42 5.47 -10.98
CA ARG A 217 30.87 4.14 -10.58
C ARG A 217 29.66 3.28 -10.23
N PRO A 218 29.65 2.00 -10.60
CA PRO A 218 28.69 1.08 -10.06
C PRO A 218 28.91 0.91 -8.55
N LEU A 219 27.82 0.75 -7.82
CA LEU A 219 27.83 0.42 -6.41
C LEU A 219 27.27 -0.98 -6.21
N ASP A 220 27.86 -1.75 -5.33
CA ASP A 220 27.28 -3.00 -4.90
C ASP A 220 26.00 -2.73 -4.11
N ALA A 221 24.91 -3.40 -4.48
CA ALA A 221 23.68 -3.33 -3.73
C ALA A 221 23.93 -3.80 -2.29
N SER A 222 23.52 -2.99 -1.32
CA SER A 222 23.64 -3.35 0.09
C SER A 222 22.90 -4.64 0.41
N GLU A 223 23.33 -5.37 1.44
CA GLU A 223 22.63 -6.59 1.88
C GLU A 223 21.17 -6.31 2.26
N ALA A 224 20.86 -5.12 2.76
CA ALA A 224 19.50 -4.69 3.02
C ALA A 224 18.69 -4.56 1.72
N MET A 225 19.25 -3.96 0.67
CA MET A 225 18.62 -3.90 -0.66
C MET A 225 18.42 -5.28 -1.27
N LYS A 226 19.41 -6.16 -1.20
CA LYS A 226 19.32 -7.55 -1.70
C LYS A 226 18.23 -8.33 -0.96
N ARG A 227 18.09 -8.15 0.36
CA ARG A 227 17.02 -8.78 1.15
C ARG A 227 15.65 -8.22 0.82
N PHE A 228 15.56 -6.92 0.54
CA PHE A 228 14.31 -6.23 0.24
C PHE A 228 13.79 -6.63 -1.16
N PHE A 229 14.66 -6.65 -2.16
CA PHE A 229 14.34 -6.95 -3.56
C PHE A 229 14.69 -8.39 -3.95
N ARG A 230 14.32 -9.37 -3.16
CA ARG A 230 14.77 -10.78 -3.21
C ARG A 230 14.78 -11.43 -4.61
N HIS A 231 13.79 -11.11 -5.44
CA HIS A 231 13.60 -11.71 -6.76
C HIS A 231 13.72 -10.69 -7.89
N SER A 232 14.07 -9.46 -7.55
CA SER A 232 14.33 -8.37 -8.48
C SER A 232 15.83 -8.15 -8.60
N PHE A 233 16.29 -7.89 -9.80
CA PHE A 233 17.69 -7.53 -10.02
C PHE A 233 17.86 -6.03 -9.78
N VAL A 234 18.83 -5.66 -8.97
CA VAL A 234 19.07 -4.27 -8.55
C VAL A 234 20.44 -3.83 -9.02
N LYS A 235 20.50 -2.70 -9.70
CA LYS A 235 21.72 -1.97 -10.02
C LYS A 235 21.72 -0.64 -9.29
N SER A 236 22.86 -0.26 -8.75
CA SER A 236 23.05 1.03 -8.12
C SER A 236 24.28 1.70 -8.69
N TYR A 237 24.19 3.01 -8.89
CA TYR A 237 25.29 3.81 -9.41
C TYR A 237 25.40 5.10 -8.62
N GLN A 238 26.63 5.58 -8.46
CA GLN A 238 26.91 6.91 -7.95
C GLN A 238 27.65 7.69 -9.03
N PHE A 239 27.14 8.85 -9.34
CA PHE A 239 27.75 9.79 -10.27
C PHE A 239 28.13 11.07 -9.56
N ALA A 240 29.13 11.75 -10.08
CA ALA A 240 29.53 13.08 -9.63
C ALA A 240 29.80 13.98 -10.81
N ASP A 241 29.48 15.25 -10.68
CA ASP A 241 30.06 16.33 -11.46
C ASP A 241 30.95 17.22 -10.53
N LYS A 242 31.29 18.42 -10.98
CA LYS A 242 32.12 19.34 -10.18
C LYS A 242 31.40 19.87 -8.93
N GLU A 243 30.09 19.86 -8.91
CA GLU A 243 29.29 20.54 -7.89
C GLU A 243 28.50 19.53 -7.02
N LYS A 244 28.06 18.41 -7.59
CA LYS A 244 27.09 17.51 -6.94
C LYS A 244 27.34 16.03 -7.17
N ASN A 245 26.76 15.25 -6.28
CA ASN A 245 26.64 13.79 -6.40
C ASN A 245 25.21 13.44 -6.80
N TYR A 246 25.10 12.39 -7.60
CA TYR A 246 23.82 11.83 -8.06
C TYR A 246 23.80 10.33 -7.77
N ASP A 247 22.82 9.88 -7.04
CA ASP A 247 22.63 8.45 -6.80
C ASP A 247 21.50 7.92 -7.67
N VAL A 248 21.76 6.78 -8.28
CA VAL A 248 20.82 6.11 -9.19
C VAL A 248 20.57 4.71 -8.67
N LEU A 249 19.30 4.35 -8.56
CA LEU A 249 18.84 3.00 -8.29
C LEU A 249 17.96 2.53 -9.44
N GLU A 250 18.35 1.43 -10.06
CA GLU A 250 17.60 0.73 -11.09
C GLU A 250 17.15 -0.62 -10.52
N VAL A 251 15.84 -0.86 -10.52
CA VAL A 251 15.28 -2.14 -10.11
C VAL A 251 14.59 -2.79 -11.29
N HIS A 252 15.08 -3.95 -11.69
CA HIS A 252 14.42 -4.79 -12.69
C HIS A 252 13.34 -5.61 -11.97
N CYS A 253 12.09 -5.25 -12.19
CA CYS A 253 10.96 -5.91 -11.53
C CYS A 253 10.89 -7.38 -11.95
N GLY A 254 10.89 -8.26 -10.98
CA GLY A 254 10.69 -9.68 -11.20
C GLY A 254 9.25 -10.02 -11.61
N LYS A 255 8.93 -11.31 -11.60
CA LYS A 255 7.58 -11.79 -11.93
C LYS A 255 6.54 -11.52 -10.83
N ASN A 256 6.97 -10.97 -9.71
CA ASN A 256 6.12 -10.68 -8.55
C ASN A 256 5.97 -9.17 -8.36
N ILE A 257 4.81 -8.63 -8.70
CA ILE A 257 4.48 -7.21 -8.54
C ILE A 257 4.64 -6.69 -7.10
N HIS A 258 4.57 -7.60 -6.10
CA HIS A 258 4.60 -7.23 -4.68
C HIS A 258 6.00 -6.95 -4.15
N GLU A 259 7.04 -7.21 -4.93
CA GLU A 259 8.41 -6.85 -4.59
C GLU A 259 8.72 -5.38 -4.87
N ILE A 260 7.87 -4.73 -5.67
CA ILE A 260 7.97 -3.31 -5.95
C ILE A 260 6.97 -2.56 -5.08
N HIS A 261 7.48 -1.59 -4.34
CA HIS A 261 6.72 -0.71 -3.46
C HIS A 261 6.84 0.74 -3.92
N PRO A 262 5.92 1.63 -3.51
CA PRO A 262 6.13 3.06 -3.69
C PRO A 262 7.45 3.48 -3.02
N ALA A 263 8.27 4.30 -3.70
CA ALA A 263 9.54 4.75 -3.15
C ALA A 263 9.35 5.50 -1.82
N SER A 264 8.32 6.33 -1.71
CA SER A 264 7.95 7.03 -0.48
C SER A 264 7.68 6.07 0.69
N HIS A 265 7.05 4.93 0.44
CA HIS A 265 6.85 3.91 1.47
C HIS A 265 8.18 3.32 1.95
N CYS A 266 9.06 2.96 1.03
CA CYS A 266 10.38 2.41 1.36
C CYS A 266 11.23 3.41 2.15
N LEU A 267 11.21 4.69 1.75
CA LEU A 267 11.94 5.75 2.41
C LEU A 267 11.45 5.97 3.85
N ARG A 268 10.14 6.04 4.06
CA ARG A 268 9.56 6.14 5.43
C ARG A 268 9.93 4.93 6.29
N CYS A 269 9.90 3.72 5.72
CA CYS A 269 10.32 2.51 6.43
C CYS A 269 11.83 2.53 6.80
N SER A 270 12.65 3.29 6.08
CA SER A 270 14.07 3.48 6.38
C SER A 270 14.36 4.67 7.29
N GLY A 271 13.33 5.32 7.83
CA GLY A 271 13.45 6.46 8.75
C GLY A 271 13.66 7.81 8.08
N ALA A 272 13.28 7.94 6.80
CA ALA A 272 13.32 9.22 6.10
C ALA A 272 11.94 9.90 6.17
N ASP A 273 11.93 11.22 6.32
CA ASP A 273 10.74 12.05 6.27
C ASP A 273 10.48 12.52 4.84
N ILE A 274 9.24 12.38 4.38
CA ILE A 274 8.81 12.85 3.06
C ILE A 274 8.16 14.22 3.25
N LEU A 275 8.87 15.26 2.84
CA LEU A 275 8.41 16.65 2.95
C LEU A 275 7.45 17.02 1.81
N LEU A 276 7.66 16.44 0.63
CA LEU A 276 6.82 16.66 -0.55
C LEU A 276 6.74 15.38 -1.38
N GLU A 277 5.55 15.07 -1.88
CA GLU A 277 5.31 13.96 -2.80
C GLU A 277 4.25 14.39 -3.82
N HIS A 278 4.63 14.57 -5.08
CA HIS A 278 3.70 14.89 -6.15
C HIS A 278 4.19 14.39 -7.51
N GLN A 279 3.29 14.36 -8.48
CA GLN A 279 3.67 14.08 -9.86
C GLN A 279 4.13 15.36 -10.56
N LYS A 280 5.24 15.26 -11.29
CA LYS A 280 5.82 16.34 -12.06
C LYS A 280 6.05 15.90 -13.51
N THR A 281 5.79 16.78 -14.44
CA THR A 281 6.16 16.58 -15.83
C THR A 281 7.54 17.18 -16.10
N LEU A 282 8.49 16.33 -16.49
CA LEU A 282 9.82 16.74 -16.91
C LEU A 282 9.84 16.89 -18.44
N LYS A 283 10.35 18.02 -18.91
CA LYS A 283 10.68 18.22 -20.32
C LYS A 283 12.13 17.78 -20.54
N LEU A 284 12.32 16.68 -21.27
CA LEU A 284 13.64 16.13 -21.62
C LEU A 284 13.77 16.13 -23.13
N GLY A 285 14.62 17.02 -23.64
CA GLY A 285 14.66 17.33 -25.09
C GLY A 285 13.31 17.83 -25.60
N LEU A 286 12.78 17.16 -26.63
CA LEU A 286 11.49 17.49 -27.23
C LEU A 286 10.31 16.71 -26.64
N ARG A 287 10.53 15.88 -25.62
CA ARG A 287 9.51 14.99 -25.07
C ARG A 287 9.19 15.37 -23.63
N ASN A 288 7.93 15.14 -23.26
CA ASN A 288 7.45 15.28 -21.90
C ASN A 288 7.37 13.89 -21.25
N PHE A 289 7.83 13.79 -20.00
CA PHE A 289 7.77 12.58 -19.19
C PHE A 289 7.20 12.92 -17.82
N ALA A 290 6.38 12.04 -17.26
CA ALA A 290 5.94 12.18 -15.90
C ALA A 290 6.82 11.37 -14.97
N VAL A 291 7.20 11.99 -13.85
CA VAL A 291 7.91 11.39 -12.74
C VAL A 291 7.20 11.72 -11.43
N GLN A 292 7.42 10.92 -10.42
CA GLN A 292 7.08 11.28 -9.05
C GLN A 292 8.26 12.07 -8.47
N GLU A 293 8.04 13.32 -8.09
CA GLU A 293 9.00 14.14 -7.37
C GLU A 293 8.80 13.93 -5.87
N LEU A 294 9.86 13.55 -5.18
CA LEU A 294 9.91 13.46 -3.74
C LEU A 294 10.95 14.45 -3.21
N ILE A 295 10.59 15.21 -2.17
CA ILE A 295 11.57 15.91 -1.32
C ILE A 295 11.66 15.13 -0.03
N VAL A 296 12.84 14.68 0.29
CA VAL A 296 13.11 13.73 1.38
C VAL A 296 14.09 14.37 2.33
N GLU A 297 13.84 14.27 3.63
CA GLU A 297 14.80 14.60 4.67
C GLU A 297 15.26 13.33 5.38
N ARG A 298 16.57 13.16 5.49
CA ARG A 298 17.18 12.03 6.18
C ARG A 298 18.45 12.47 6.88
N SER A 299 18.53 12.25 8.20
CA SER A 299 19.68 12.63 9.02
C SER A 299 20.05 14.12 8.93
N GLY A 300 19.06 15.00 8.77
CA GLY A 300 19.25 16.44 8.64
C GLY A 300 19.66 16.93 7.25
N GLU A 301 19.82 16.03 6.28
CA GLU A 301 20.08 16.38 4.89
C GLU A 301 18.83 16.24 4.04
N ARG A 302 18.60 17.17 3.11
CA ARG A 302 17.51 17.12 2.16
C ARG A 302 17.96 16.65 0.79
N TYR A 303 17.10 15.86 0.15
CA TYR A 303 17.31 15.31 -1.18
C TYR A 303 16.09 15.55 -2.04
N VAL A 304 16.30 15.84 -3.31
CA VAL A 304 15.28 15.72 -4.33
C VAL A 304 15.46 14.38 -5.07
N MET A 305 14.38 13.65 -5.21
CA MET A 305 14.37 12.35 -5.88
C MET A 305 13.27 12.33 -6.95
N TYR A 306 13.63 11.84 -8.14
CA TYR A 306 12.66 11.51 -9.20
C TYR A 306 12.50 10.00 -9.32
N VAL A 307 11.26 9.55 -9.32
CA VAL A 307 10.89 8.13 -9.41
C VAL A 307 9.95 7.92 -10.58
N TRP A 308 10.18 6.88 -11.37
CA TRP A 308 9.27 6.45 -12.42
C TRP A 308 9.38 4.96 -12.68
N TYR A 309 8.36 4.42 -13.34
CA TYR A 309 8.25 3.02 -13.73
C TYR A 309 8.19 2.96 -15.24
N THR A 310 8.97 2.09 -15.88
CA THR A 310 9.05 2.02 -17.33
C THR A 310 9.15 0.61 -17.87
N THR A 311 8.70 0.43 -19.08
CA THR A 311 8.94 -0.74 -19.93
C THR A 311 9.74 -0.31 -21.15
N ASP A 312 9.90 -1.19 -22.14
CA ASP A 312 10.49 -0.80 -23.45
C ASP A 312 9.57 0.12 -24.26
N LYS A 313 8.28 0.21 -23.94
CA LYS A 313 7.28 0.92 -24.74
C LYS A 313 6.70 2.15 -24.05
N LEU A 314 6.53 2.10 -22.73
CA LEU A 314 5.84 3.16 -21.99
C LEU A 314 6.47 3.41 -20.63
N SER A 315 6.24 4.61 -20.10
CA SER A 315 6.60 5.02 -18.73
C SER A 315 5.39 5.56 -18.00
N VAL A 316 5.37 5.39 -16.69
CA VAL A 316 4.36 5.95 -15.78
C VAL A 316 5.03 6.49 -14.52
N ALA A 317 4.47 7.56 -13.96
CA ALA A 317 5.01 8.18 -12.74
C ALA A 317 4.47 7.52 -11.47
N SER A 318 3.19 7.13 -11.45
CA SER A 318 2.58 6.63 -10.23
C SER A 318 2.71 5.12 -10.08
N PHE A 319 2.90 4.70 -8.84
CA PHE A 319 2.90 3.27 -8.50
C PHE A 319 1.58 2.57 -8.84
N LEU A 320 0.45 3.29 -8.77
CA LEU A 320 -0.83 2.71 -9.14
C LEU A 320 -0.97 2.51 -10.64
N SER A 321 -0.50 3.48 -11.45
CA SER A 321 -0.43 3.32 -12.89
C SER A 321 0.48 2.15 -13.28
N PHE A 322 1.63 1.99 -12.60
CA PHE A 322 2.48 0.80 -12.75
C PHE A 322 1.68 -0.47 -12.49
N ARG A 323 0.95 -0.58 -11.37
CA ARG A 323 0.12 -1.75 -11.05
C ARG A 323 -0.97 -2.01 -12.08
N LYS A 324 -1.59 -0.95 -12.62
CA LYS A 324 -2.63 -1.05 -13.64
C LYS A 324 -2.11 -1.67 -14.94
N PHE A 325 -0.91 -1.26 -15.36
CA PHE A 325 -0.31 -1.71 -16.63
C PHE A 325 0.58 -2.94 -16.47
N TRP A 326 0.88 -3.35 -15.24
CA TRP A 326 1.77 -4.48 -14.98
C TRP A 326 1.22 -5.79 -15.54
N SER A 327 2.13 -6.59 -16.12
CA SER A 327 1.87 -7.94 -16.59
C SER A 327 3.11 -8.81 -16.33
N LYS A 328 2.90 -10.08 -16.02
CA LYS A 328 3.99 -11.07 -15.85
C LYS A 328 4.85 -11.28 -17.10
N THR A 329 4.31 -10.90 -18.28
CA THR A 329 4.97 -11.08 -19.58
C THR A 329 5.77 -9.86 -20.03
N VAL A 330 5.64 -8.73 -19.31
CA VAL A 330 6.31 -7.47 -19.65
C VAL A 330 7.35 -7.16 -18.59
N GLN A 331 8.59 -6.93 -19.02
CA GLN A 331 9.65 -6.48 -18.13
C GLN A 331 9.44 -5.03 -17.76
N TRP A 332 9.36 -4.76 -16.45
CA TRP A 332 9.29 -3.43 -15.88
C TRP A 332 10.59 -3.07 -15.18
N TYR A 333 10.91 -1.79 -15.18
CA TYR A 333 12.04 -1.18 -14.48
C TYR A 333 11.51 -0.06 -13.60
N THR A 334 12.02 0.03 -12.38
CA THR A 334 11.82 1.19 -11.53
C THR A 334 13.13 1.96 -11.45
N TRP A 335 13.04 3.24 -11.68
CA TRP A 335 14.17 4.16 -11.56
C TRP A 335 13.94 5.10 -10.39
N GLN A 336 14.98 5.31 -9.60
CA GLN A 336 15.06 6.31 -8.57
C GLN A 336 16.36 7.05 -8.76
N VAL A 337 16.28 8.36 -9.00
CA VAL A 337 17.45 9.21 -9.23
C VAL A 337 17.38 10.39 -8.28
N GLN A 338 18.40 10.59 -7.46
CA GLN A 338 18.40 11.62 -6.44
C GLN A 338 19.68 12.43 -6.42
N THR A 339 19.59 13.64 -5.87
CA THR A 339 20.72 14.50 -5.51
C THR A 339 20.39 15.27 -4.23
N THR A 340 21.40 15.82 -3.57
CA THR A 340 21.22 16.70 -2.41
C THR A 340 20.50 17.99 -2.82
N LEU A 341 19.58 18.44 -1.96
CA LEU A 341 18.84 19.70 -2.12
C LEU A 341 19.43 20.74 -1.18
N GLY A 342 20.08 21.78 -1.74
CA GLY A 342 20.57 22.89 -0.96
C GLY A 342 19.46 23.85 -0.53
N ASP A 343 19.72 24.62 0.51
CA ASP A 343 18.78 25.61 1.01
C ASP A 343 18.74 26.88 0.18
N ASP A 344 19.86 27.22 -0.49
CA ASP A 344 20.02 28.49 -1.20
C ASP A 344 19.20 28.54 -2.50
N ASP A 345 19.18 27.47 -3.30
CA ASP A 345 18.47 27.43 -4.59
C ASP A 345 17.94 26.03 -4.91
N PRO A 346 16.83 25.60 -4.30
CA PRO A 346 16.24 24.28 -4.54
C PRO A 346 15.84 24.03 -6.01
N GLU A 347 15.45 25.06 -6.73
CA GLU A 347 15.02 24.90 -8.13
C GLU A 347 16.23 24.68 -9.08
N LYS A 348 17.39 25.29 -8.77
CA LYS A 348 18.64 25.00 -9.47
C LYS A 348 19.02 23.52 -9.33
N ASP A 349 18.88 22.98 -8.13
CA ASP A 349 19.20 21.58 -7.84
C ASP A 349 18.30 20.60 -8.57
N LYS A 350 17.00 20.90 -8.63
CA LYS A 350 16.03 20.13 -9.42
C LYS A 350 16.33 20.20 -10.92
N GLU A 351 16.75 21.37 -11.41
CA GLU A 351 17.13 21.54 -12.80
C GLU A 351 18.43 20.78 -13.12
N GLN A 352 19.40 20.77 -12.22
CA GLN A 352 20.62 19.96 -12.37
C GLN A 352 20.30 18.47 -12.42
N LEU A 353 19.39 17.98 -11.54
CA LEU A 353 18.93 16.60 -11.57
C LEU A 353 18.22 16.26 -12.90
N ARG A 354 17.40 17.17 -13.41
CA ARG A 354 16.74 17.01 -14.72
C ARG A 354 17.79 16.90 -15.84
N GLN A 355 18.77 17.80 -15.87
CA GLN A 355 19.87 17.81 -16.88
C GLN A 355 20.72 16.55 -16.79
N PHE A 356 20.98 16.07 -15.56
CA PHE A 356 21.66 14.80 -15.35
C PHE A 356 20.91 13.65 -16.02
N ILE A 357 19.62 13.49 -15.79
CA ILE A 357 18.81 12.44 -16.42
C ILE A 357 18.82 12.57 -17.94
N GLU A 358 18.68 13.81 -18.46
CA GLU A 358 18.66 14.09 -19.89
C GLU A 358 19.98 13.68 -20.58
N ALA A 359 21.12 13.87 -19.92
CA ALA A 359 22.43 13.53 -20.47
C ALA A 359 22.60 12.01 -20.71
N PHE A 360 21.88 11.17 -19.97
CA PHE A 360 21.93 9.71 -20.12
C PHE A 360 20.82 9.14 -21.03
N LEU A 361 20.01 10.00 -21.63
CA LEU A 361 19.04 9.53 -22.60
C LEU A 361 19.72 9.06 -23.88
N PRO A 362 19.23 7.96 -24.49
CA PRO A 362 19.69 7.58 -25.82
C PRO A 362 19.49 8.77 -26.76
N THR A 363 20.54 9.22 -27.38
CA THR A 363 20.45 10.18 -28.46
C THR A 363 19.50 9.58 -29.49
N ALA A 364 18.34 10.22 -29.71
CA ALA A 364 17.44 9.85 -30.79
C ALA A 364 18.28 9.78 -32.03
N GLY A 365 18.43 8.59 -32.60
CA GLY A 365 19.40 8.29 -33.64
C GLY A 365 19.48 9.39 -34.72
N LYS A 366 20.73 9.82 -34.96
CA LYS A 366 21.08 10.56 -36.18
C LYS A 366 20.81 9.69 -37.38
#